data_e958b124802d930b7d426c60328da771
#
_entry.id   e958b124802d930b7d426c60328da771
#
_cell.length_a   1.000
_cell.length_b   1.000
_cell.length_c   1.000
_cell.angle_alpha   90.00
_cell.angle_beta   90.00
_cell.angle_gamma   90.00
#
_symmetry.space_group_name_H-M   'P 1'
#
loop_
_entity.id
_entity.type
_entity.pdbx_description
1 polymer ?
#
loop_
_entity_poly.entity_id
_entity_poly.type
_entity_poly.pdbx_seq_one_letter_code
_entity_poly.pdbx_strand_id
1 'polypeptide(L)'
;LDKEPSTPDRTLISGASGMLLSGQVTVLTGASGSGKSVLLRVLAGLLPMSSGTVRLHDDTSSNVYHDMHETAPIRWRQQVALLAQHPQLLDGSVLENLQMPYQLYAHQSQTFDIDWHVAQLEHLDRSADFLQQDAKHLSGGERQLVNTLRLLQLSPKVLLLDEPTAALDIDTSTQLVNLLISWLRADAQRTLLWVTHDTKDIMPLANRHWHMQAGVLTADS
;
A
#
# COMPACT_ATOMS: atom_id res chain seq x y z
N LEU A 1 -5.24 41.63 20.82
CA LEU A 1 -5.15 40.48 19.91
C LEU A 1 -4.29 39.45 20.61
N ASP A 2 -4.96 38.63 21.44
CA ASP A 2 -4.36 37.54 22.19
C ASP A 2 -3.96 36.44 21.20
N LYS A 3 -2.66 36.14 21.11
CA LYS A 3 -2.16 34.94 20.45
C LYS A 3 -2.63 33.74 21.27
N GLU A 4 -3.49 32.89 20.70
CA GLU A 4 -3.73 31.58 21.27
C GLU A 4 -2.39 30.85 21.49
N PRO A 5 -2.22 30.16 22.63
CA PRO A 5 -1.00 29.38 22.87
C PRO A 5 -0.93 28.28 21.81
N SER A 6 0.13 28.34 20.98
CA SER A 6 0.45 27.27 20.04
C SER A 6 0.58 25.96 20.83
N THR A 7 -0.28 24.99 20.55
CA THR A 7 -0.09 23.61 21.03
C THR A 7 1.34 23.18 20.71
N PRO A 8 2.07 22.61 21.68
CA PRO A 8 3.44 22.18 21.41
C PRO A 8 3.42 21.17 20.26
N ASP A 9 4.31 21.36 19.27
CA ASP A 9 4.50 20.45 18.14
C ASP A 9 4.73 19.04 18.67
N ARG A 10 3.71 18.19 18.57
CA ARG A 10 3.80 16.80 19.01
C ARG A 10 4.53 16.00 17.95
N THR A 11 5.76 15.60 18.24
CA THR A 11 6.49 14.64 17.41
C THR A 11 5.76 13.30 17.42
N LEU A 12 5.27 12.86 16.24
CA LEU A 12 4.53 11.60 16.08
C LEU A 12 5.47 10.42 15.85
N ILE A 13 6.58 10.65 15.15
CA ILE A 13 7.62 9.66 14.83
C ILE A 13 8.97 10.32 15.04
N SER A 14 9.87 9.64 15.73
CA SER A 14 11.22 10.15 16.01
C SER A 14 12.28 9.10 15.66
N GLY A 15 13.25 9.48 14.82
CA GLY A 15 14.43 8.66 14.52
C GLY A 15 14.12 7.33 13.81
N ALA A 16 13.00 7.23 13.07
CA ALA A 16 12.68 6.03 12.31
C ALA A 16 13.69 5.85 11.17
N SER A 17 14.37 4.70 11.16
CA SER A 17 15.30 4.30 10.09
C SER A 17 15.09 2.83 9.75
N GLY A 18 15.09 2.51 8.45
CA GLY A 18 14.92 1.14 7.96
C GLY A 18 15.10 1.06 6.45
N MET A 19 15.25 -0.16 5.95
CA MET A 19 15.41 -0.42 4.52
C MET A 19 14.44 -1.52 4.08
N LEU A 20 13.61 -1.24 3.10
CA LEU A 20 12.78 -2.22 2.41
C LEU A 20 13.61 -2.81 1.26
N LEU A 21 13.75 -4.13 1.24
CA LEU A 21 14.52 -4.83 0.21
C LEU A 21 13.60 -5.37 -0.88
N SER A 22 14.04 -5.27 -2.12
CA SER A 22 13.35 -5.83 -3.28
C SER A 22 13.13 -7.34 -3.14
N GLY A 23 11.99 -7.84 -3.62
CA GLY A 23 11.59 -9.24 -3.52
C GLY A 23 11.12 -9.67 -2.11
N GLN A 24 11.05 -8.76 -1.13
CA GLN A 24 10.79 -9.11 0.26
C GLN A 24 9.49 -8.54 0.81
N VAL A 25 8.96 -9.28 1.78
CA VAL A 25 7.88 -8.84 2.67
C VAL A 25 8.50 -8.36 3.98
N THR A 26 8.30 -7.09 4.31
CA THR A 26 8.60 -6.54 5.63
C THR A 26 7.30 -6.39 6.41
N VAL A 27 7.20 -6.98 7.59
CA VAL A 27 6.03 -6.85 8.47
C VAL A 27 6.32 -5.83 9.56
N LEU A 28 5.45 -4.83 9.71
CA LEU A 28 5.53 -3.81 10.75
C LEU A 28 4.43 -4.03 11.78
N THR A 29 4.84 -4.33 13.01
CA THR A 29 3.95 -4.50 14.16
C THR A 29 4.08 -3.35 15.16
N GLY A 30 3.19 -3.31 16.14
CA GLY A 30 3.19 -2.33 17.22
C GLY A 30 1.79 -1.98 17.68
N ALA A 31 1.68 -1.40 18.88
CA ALA A 31 0.39 -1.03 19.47
C ALA A 31 -0.40 -0.04 18.60
N SER A 32 -1.73 -0.01 18.77
CA SER A 32 -2.56 1.04 18.15
C SER A 32 -2.06 2.42 18.62
N GLY A 33 -2.05 3.39 17.70
CA GLY A 33 -1.54 4.74 17.97
C GLY A 33 -0.01 4.86 18.06
N SER A 34 0.79 3.81 17.80
CA SER A 34 2.25 3.89 17.84
C SER A 34 2.89 4.67 16.67
N GLY A 35 2.12 5.04 15.65
CA GLY A 35 2.60 5.84 14.50
C GLY A 35 2.68 5.07 13.17
N LYS A 36 2.34 3.78 13.11
CA LYS A 36 2.45 2.93 11.91
C LYS A 36 1.78 3.55 10.67
N SER A 37 0.49 3.89 10.76
CA SER A 37 -0.25 4.50 9.64
C SER A 37 0.28 5.89 9.26
N VAL A 38 0.84 6.64 10.22
CA VAL A 38 1.52 7.91 9.94
C VAL A 38 2.79 7.65 9.12
N LEU A 39 3.60 6.66 9.51
CA LEU A 39 4.79 6.25 8.76
C LEU A 39 4.42 5.86 7.32
N LEU A 40 3.40 5.00 7.13
CA LEU A 40 2.97 4.62 5.79
C LEU A 40 2.56 5.83 4.93
N ARG A 41 1.81 6.77 5.49
CA ARG A 41 1.39 8.00 4.78
C ARG A 41 2.57 8.91 4.43
N VAL A 42 3.57 9.00 5.30
CA VAL A 42 4.81 9.73 5.01
C VAL A 42 5.56 9.05 3.88
N LEU A 43 5.78 7.74 3.94
CA LEU A 43 6.47 6.97 2.90
C LEU A 43 5.74 7.05 1.54
N ALA A 44 4.40 7.08 1.53
CA ALA A 44 3.59 7.27 0.34
C ALA A 44 3.61 8.71 -0.21
N GLY A 45 4.26 9.65 0.45
CA GLY A 45 4.24 11.08 0.07
C GLY A 45 2.86 11.74 0.23
N LEU A 46 2.06 11.25 1.19
CA LEU A 46 0.73 11.80 1.53
C LEU A 46 0.77 12.72 2.76
N LEU A 47 1.82 12.63 3.57
CA LEU A 47 2.10 13.53 4.69
C LEU A 47 3.55 14.04 4.57
N PRO A 48 3.81 15.32 4.90
CA PRO A 48 5.15 15.85 4.91
C PRO A 48 5.98 15.28 6.07
N MET A 49 7.30 15.15 5.87
CA MET A 49 8.26 14.92 6.93
C MET A 49 8.76 16.26 7.49
N SER A 50 8.99 16.31 8.81
CA SER A 50 9.66 17.46 9.44
C SER A 50 11.18 17.43 9.22
N SER A 51 11.77 16.24 9.15
CA SER A 51 13.21 16.02 8.89
C SER A 51 13.47 14.59 8.44
N GLY A 52 14.67 14.34 7.92
CA GLY A 52 15.06 13.02 7.44
C GLY A 52 15.04 12.91 5.91
N THR A 53 15.25 11.69 5.40
CA THR A 53 15.27 11.39 3.96
C THR A 53 14.57 10.07 3.70
N VAL A 54 13.80 9.99 2.62
CA VAL A 54 13.26 8.74 2.06
C VAL A 54 13.72 8.63 0.63
N ARG A 55 14.33 7.51 0.28
CA ARG A 55 14.92 7.30 -1.03
C ARG A 55 14.42 6.01 -1.65
N LEU A 56 14.19 6.05 -2.95
CA LEU A 56 13.85 4.87 -3.77
C LEU A 56 15.01 4.58 -4.71
N HIS A 57 15.45 3.32 -4.76
CA HIS A 57 16.51 2.89 -5.67
C HIS A 57 16.02 2.93 -7.14
N ASP A 58 16.88 3.42 -8.03
CA ASP A 58 16.63 3.36 -9.47
C ASP A 58 17.21 2.05 -10.01
N ASP A 59 16.34 1.17 -10.50
CA ASP A 59 16.74 -0.15 -11.01
C ASP A 59 17.44 -0.08 -12.35
N THR A 60 17.38 1.07 -13.04
CA THR A 60 18.03 1.26 -14.35
C THR A 60 19.51 1.58 -14.22
N SER A 61 19.98 1.95 -13.01
CA SER A 61 21.35 2.39 -12.78
C SER A 61 21.85 1.96 -11.40
N SER A 62 22.95 1.22 -11.35
CA SER A 62 23.60 0.85 -10.09
C SER A 62 23.95 2.12 -9.28
N ASN A 63 23.50 2.21 -8.04
CA ASN A 63 23.76 3.29 -7.10
C ASN A 63 23.03 4.63 -7.34
N VAL A 64 21.99 4.69 -8.17
CA VAL A 64 21.14 5.89 -8.27
C VAL A 64 19.94 5.74 -7.35
N TYR A 65 19.67 6.78 -6.56
CA TYR A 65 18.54 6.87 -5.65
C TYR A 65 17.77 8.16 -5.93
N HIS A 66 16.46 8.06 -5.96
CA HIS A 66 15.56 9.20 -6.05
C HIS A 66 15.11 9.59 -4.64
N ASP A 67 15.43 10.80 -4.21
CA ASP A 67 14.94 11.34 -2.94
C ASP A 67 13.47 11.79 -3.10
N MET A 68 12.64 11.50 -2.10
CA MET A 68 11.21 11.83 -2.12
C MET A 68 10.98 13.34 -2.26
N HIS A 69 11.81 14.18 -1.64
CA HIS A 69 11.67 15.63 -1.69
C HIS A 69 12.08 16.24 -3.04
N GLU A 70 12.99 15.56 -3.75
CA GLU A 70 13.48 15.98 -5.07
C GLU A 70 12.63 15.39 -6.21
N THR A 71 11.80 14.40 -5.91
CA THR A 71 10.94 13.73 -6.89
C THR A 71 9.57 14.39 -6.94
N ALA A 72 9.07 14.66 -8.16
CA ALA A 72 7.72 15.16 -8.33
C ALA A 72 6.69 14.24 -7.62
N PRO A 73 5.76 14.77 -6.81
CA PRO A 73 4.83 13.95 -6.01
C PRO A 73 4.02 12.93 -6.82
N ILE A 74 3.69 13.26 -8.07
CA ILE A 74 2.99 12.34 -8.98
C ILE A 74 3.89 11.14 -9.29
N ARG A 75 5.16 11.37 -9.63
CA ARG A 75 6.12 10.29 -9.94
C ARG A 75 6.42 9.43 -8.72
N TRP A 76 6.54 10.03 -7.54
CA TRP A 76 6.73 9.29 -6.30
C TRP A 76 5.56 8.32 -6.06
N ARG A 77 4.31 8.82 -6.13
CA ARG A 77 3.10 8.02 -5.87
C ARG A 77 2.79 6.97 -6.93
N GLN A 78 3.36 7.09 -8.13
CA GLN A 78 3.33 6.02 -9.14
C GLN A 78 4.20 4.82 -8.72
N GLN A 79 5.26 5.06 -7.95
CA GLN A 79 6.20 4.03 -7.52
C GLN A 79 5.86 3.48 -6.12
N VAL A 80 5.33 4.31 -5.23
CA VAL A 80 5.02 3.97 -3.85
C VAL A 80 3.53 4.14 -3.62
N ALA A 81 2.80 3.03 -3.58
CA ALA A 81 1.35 3.01 -3.41
C ALA A 81 0.97 2.58 -1.99
N LEU A 82 -0.13 3.14 -1.48
CA LEU A 82 -0.69 2.82 -0.17
C LEU A 82 -2.07 2.20 -0.33
N LEU A 83 -2.23 0.97 0.16
CA LEU A 83 -3.52 0.35 0.40
C LEU A 83 -3.96 0.70 1.83
N ALA A 84 -4.92 1.59 1.94
CA ALA A 84 -5.45 2.02 3.23
C ALA A 84 -6.37 0.96 3.85
N GLN A 85 -6.51 0.97 5.17
CA GLN A 85 -7.34 0.04 5.94
C GLN A 85 -8.80 0.01 5.49
N HIS A 86 -9.35 1.17 5.09
CA HIS A 86 -10.73 1.29 4.66
C HIS A 86 -10.80 1.57 3.15
N PRO A 87 -11.30 0.60 2.36
CA PRO A 87 -11.39 0.76 0.92
C PRO A 87 -12.40 1.85 0.54
N GLN A 88 -11.97 2.77 -0.32
CA GLN A 88 -12.81 3.82 -0.88
C GLN A 88 -13.08 3.52 -2.35
N LEU A 89 -14.30 3.17 -2.68
CA LEU A 89 -14.76 3.01 -4.06
C LEU A 89 -15.71 4.15 -4.42
N LEU A 90 -15.69 4.51 -5.70
CA LEU A 90 -16.63 5.48 -6.26
C LEU A 90 -17.98 4.80 -6.56
N ASP A 91 -19.03 5.60 -6.67
CA ASP A 91 -20.32 5.14 -7.18
C ASP A 91 -20.14 4.62 -8.61
N GLY A 92 -20.83 3.53 -8.93
CA GLY A 92 -20.73 2.86 -10.21
C GLY A 92 -20.32 1.39 -10.10
N SER A 93 -20.01 0.77 -11.22
CA SER A 93 -19.63 -0.63 -11.30
C SER A 93 -18.20 -0.88 -10.80
N VAL A 94 -17.88 -2.15 -10.53
CA VAL A 94 -16.50 -2.60 -10.26
C VAL A 94 -15.60 -2.22 -11.43
N LEU A 95 -16.03 -2.43 -12.67
CA LEU A 95 -15.27 -2.09 -13.87
C LEU A 95 -14.91 -0.60 -13.91
N GLU A 96 -15.87 0.29 -13.67
CA GLU A 96 -15.64 1.74 -13.65
C GLU A 96 -14.64 2.13 -12.57
N ASN A 97 -14.71 1.49 -11.39
CA ASN A 97 -13.73 1.70 -10.32
C ASN A 97 -12.31 1.24 -10.70
N LEU A 98 -12.18 0.13 -11.42
CA LEU A 98 -10.88 -0.35 -11.92
C LEU A 98 -10.33 0.52 -13.04
N GLN A 99 -11.17 1.10 -13.90
CA GLN A 99 -10.79 1.98 -15.00
C GLN A 99 -10.45 3.41 -14.54
N MET A 100 -10.95 3.85 -13.39
CA MET A 100 -10.80 5.23 -12.90
C MET A 100 -9.35 5.74 -12.86
N PRO A 101 -8.33 4.97 -12.43
CA PRO A 101 -6.96 5.45 -12.39
C PRO A 101 -6.43 5.92 -13.76
N TYR A 102 -6.87 5.32 -14.85
CA TYR A 102 -6.42 5.65 -16.22
C TYR A 102 -7.00 6.98 -16.74
N GLN A 103 -8.00 7.52 -16.05
CA GLN A 103 -8.53 8.87 -16.32
C GLN A 103 -7.67 9.98 -15.70
N LEU A 104 -6.78 9.61 -14.76
CA LEU A 104 -5.88 10.56 -14.11
C LEU A 104 -4.66 10.85 -14.99
N TYR A 105 -4.22 12.11 -15.01
CA TYR A 105 -3.05 12.55 -15.76
C TYR A 105 -1.81 11.67 -15.56
N ALA A 106 -1.63 11.17 -14.33
CA ALA A 106 -0.52 10.29 -13.98
C ALA A 106 -0.46 8.99 -14.79
N HIS A 107 -1.59 8.50 -15.29
CA HIS A 107 -1.71 7.17 -15.91
C HIS A 107 -2.30 7.21 -17.33
N GLN A 108 -2.45 8.40 -17.93
CA GLN A 108 -3.04 8.57 -19.27
C GLN A 108 -2.30 7.83 -20.40
N SER A 109 -1.01 7.56 -20.22
CA SER A 109 -0.22 6.79 -21.19
C SER A 109 -0.35 5.27 -21.04
N GLN A 110 -1.02 4.80 -20.01
CA GLN A 110 -1.25 3.38 -19.75
C GLN A 110 -2.60 2.96 -20.31
N THR A 111 -2.74 1.69 -20.67
CA THR A 111 -3.97 1.10 -21.17
C THR A 111 -4.55 0.16 -20.13
N PHE A 112 -5.86 0.24 -19.92
CA PHE A 112 -6.57 -0.71 -19.06
C PHE A 112 -6.57 -2.09 -19.70
N ASP A 113 -6.09 -3.08 -18.97
CA ASP A 113 -6.03 -4.49 -19.39
C ASP A 113 -7.17 -5.28 -18.76
N ILE A 114 -8.24 -5.49 -19.51
CA ILE A 114 -9.42 -6.24 -19.06
C ILE A 114 -9.08 -7.73 -18.85
N ASP A 115 -8.24 -8.31 -19.70
CA ASP A 115 -7.91 -9.73 -19.64
C ASP A 115 -7.10 -10.05 -18.38
N TRP A 116 -6.17 -9.15 -18.00
CA TRP A 116 -5.47 -9.26 -16.73
C TRP A 116 -6.44 -9.25 -15.55
N HIS A 117 -7.47 -8.38 -15.55
CA HIS A 117 -8.44 -8.31 -14.47
C HIS A 117 -9.30 -9.56 -14.39
N VAL A 118 -9.77 -10.08 -15.53
CA VAL A 118 -10.53 -11.33 -15.58
C VAL A 118 -9.71 -12.48 -15.03
N ALA A 119 -8.44 -12.59 -15.41
CA ALA A 119 -7.54 -13.62 -14.87
C ALA A 119 -7.33 -13.48 -13.35
N GLN A 120 -7.20 -12.24 -12.82
CA GLN A 120 -7.10 -12.05 -11.36
C GLN A 120 -8.42 -12.42 -10.65
N LEU A 121 -9.57 -12.09 -11.23
CA LEU A 121 -10.87 -12.46 -10.66
C LEU A 121 -11.06 -13.98 -10.61
N GLU A 122 -10.65 -14.71 -11.66
CA GLU A 122 -10.67 -16.18 -11.66
C GLU A 122 -9.82 -16.77 -10.53
N HIS A 123 -8.63 -16.21 -10.27
CA HIS A 123 -7.78 -16.62 -9.13
C HIS A 123 -8.41 -16.29 -7.76
N LEU A 124 -9.38 -15.40 -7.73
CA LEU A 124 -10.13 -14.99 -6.54
C LEU A 124 -11.51 -15.69 -6.47
N ASP A 125 -11.73 -16.75 -7.26
CA ASP A 125 -12.99 -17.48 -7.36
C ASP A 125 -14.19 -16.57 -7.72
N ARG A 126 -13.96 -15.57 -8.59
CA ARG A 126 -14.98 -14.64 -9.10
C ARG A 126 -15.11 -14.76 -10.60
N SER A 127 -16.36 -14.77 -11.11
CA SER A 127 -16.60 -14.72 -12.55
C SER A 127 -16.40 -13.31 -13.11
N ALA A 128 -16.26 -13.18 -14.42
CA ALA A 128 -16.18 -11.89 -15.11
C ALA A 128 -17.42 -11.00 -14.87
N ASP A 129 -18.57 -11.58 -14.52
CA ASP A 129 -19.78 -10.83 -14.19
C ASP A 129 -19.61 -9.95 -12.95
N PHE A 130 -18.65 -10.28 -12.08
CA PHE A 130 -18.28 -9.45 -10.93
C PHE A 130 -17.92 -8.01 -11.35
N LEU A 131 -17.36 -7.81 -12.54
CA LEU A 131 -17.03 -6.50 -13.09
C LEU A 131 -18.25 -5.59 -13.29
N GLN A 132 -19.44 -6.17 -13.48
CA GLN A 132 -20.69 -5.44 -13.70
C GLN A 132 -21.44 -5.11 -12.41
N GLN A 133 -21.00 -5.63 -11.26
CA GLN A 133 -21.65 -5.37 -9.99
C GLN A 133 -21.48 -3.91 -9.57
N ASP A 134 -22.54 -3.34 -8.98
CA ASP A 134 -22.48 -2.01 -8.38
C ASP A 134 -21.63 -2.05 -7.09
N ALA A 135 -20.63 -1.16 -7.00
CA ALA A 135 -19.72 -1.07 -5.86
C ALA A 135 -20.44 -0.84 -4.52
N LYS A 136 -21.69 -0.32 -4.54
CA LYS A 136 -22.51 -0.12 -3.34
C LYS A 136 -22.96 -1.44 -2.72
N HIS A 137 -23.11 -2.48 -3.53
CA HIS A 137 -23.61 -3.78 -3.09
C HIS A 137 -22.51 -4.75 -2.67
N LEU A 138 -21.24 -4.36 -2.83
CA LEU A 138 -20.11 -5.19 -2.44
C LEU A 138 -20.00 -5.30 -0.92
N SER A 139 -19.67 -6.50 -0.44
CA SER A 139 -19.22 -6.73 0.93
C SER A 139 -17.92 -5.95 1.25
N GLY A 140 -17.56 -5.84 2.52
CA GLY A 140 -16.32 -5.20 2.94
C GLY A 140 -15.08 -5.88 2.32
N GLY A 141 -15.07 -7.21 2.28
CA GLY A 141 -14.01 -8.00 1.66
C GLY A 141 -13.89 -7.78 0.15
N GLU A 142 -15.01 -7.80 -0.56
CA GLU A 142 -15.04 -7.53 -2.00
C GLU A 142 -14.57 -6.12 -2.34
N ARG A 143 -14.95 -5.11 -1.55
CA ARG A 143 -14.42 -3.74 -1.71
C ARG A 143 -12.91 -3.71 -1.53
N GLN A 144 -12.37 -4.46 -0.56
CA GLN A 144 -10.93 -4.54 -0.35
C GLN A 144 -10.22 -5.22 -1.52
N LEU A 145 -10.78 -6.30 -2.08
CA LEU A 145 -10.25 -6.95 -3.27
C LEU A 145 -10.23 -5.98 -4.48
N VAL A 146 -11.33 -5.29 -4.76
CA VAL A 146 -11.40 -4.30 -5.86
C VAL A 146 -10.38 -3.17 -5.65
N ASN A 147 -10.27 -2.65 -4.42
CA ASN A 147 -9.29 -1.60 -4.11
C ASN A 147 -7.85 -2.09 -4.29
N THR A 148 -7.57 -3.35 -3.93
CA THR A 148 -6.26 -3.98 -4.13
C THR A 148 -5.95 -4.11 -5.62
N LEU A 149 -6.85 -4.68 -6.42
CA LEU A 149 -6.67 -4.82 -7.87
C LEU A 149 -6.46 -3.46 -8.55
N ARG A 150 -7.20 -2.42 -8.11
CA ARG A 150 -7.05 -1.04 -8.58
C ARG A 150 -5.64 -0.47 -8.36
N LEU A 151 -4.92 -0.90 -7.31
CA LEU A 151 -3.53 -0.51 -7.08
C LEU A 151 -2.56 -1.41 -7.84
N LEU A 152 -2.73 -2.73 -7.81
CA LEU A 152 -1.80 -3.68 -8.41
C LEU A 152 -1.67 -3.52 -9.92
N GLN A 153 -2.76 -3.17 -10.62
CA GLN A 153 -2.77 -2.91 -12.07
C GLN A 153 -1.80 -1.79 -12.49
N LEU A 154 -1.50 -0.86 -11.58
CA LEU A 154 -0.60 0.26 -11.84
C LEU A 154 0.87 -0.10 -11.65
N SER A 155 1.17 -1.33 -11.25
CA SER A 155 2.51 -1.89 -11.06
C SER A 155 3.46 -1.00 -10.24
N PRO A 156 3.09 -0.55 -9.03
CA PRO A 156 4.01 0.19 -8.17
C PRO A 156 5.20 -0.69 -7.80
N LYS A 157 6.35 -0.08 -7.45
CA LYS A 157 7.52 -0.80 -6.94
C LYS A 157 7.39 -1.15 -5.46
N VAL A 158 6.82 -0.24 -4.68
CA VAL A 158 6.61 -0.40 -3.25
C VAL A 158 5.13 -0.36 -2.96
N LEU A 159 4.62 -1.39 -2.31
CA LEU A 159 3.24 -1.43 -1.85
C LEU A 159 3.21 -1.41 -0.32
N LEU A 160 2.63 -0.36 0.22
CA LEU A 160 2.42 -0.15 1.64
C LEU A 160 1.01 -0.59 2.00
N LEU A 161 0.86 -1.46 2.98
CA LEU A 161 -0.41 -2.09 3.35
C LEU A 161 -0.75 -1.77 4.80
N ASP A 162 -1.84 -1.04 5.02
CA ASP A 162 -2.31 -0.67 6.36
C ASP A 162 -3.46 -1.60 6.78
N GLU A 163 -3.12 -2.64 7.53
CA GLU A 163 -4.06 -3.65 8.05
C GLU A 163 -5.00 -4.24 6.97
N PRO A 164 -4.48 -4.74 5.84
CA PRO A 164 -5.30 -5.06 4.67
C PRO A 164 -6.29 -6.20 4.89
N THR A 165 -6.09 -7.04 5.92
CA THR A 165 -6.92 -8.21 6.21
C THR A 165 -7.79 -8.06 7.46
N ALA A 166 -7.69 -6.94 8.20
CA ALA A 166 -8.26 -6.78 9.55
C ALA A 166 -9.80 -6.94 9.65
N ALA A 167 -10.53 -6.72 8.56
CA ALA A 167 -11.99 -6.79 8.53
C ALA A 167 -12.51 -7.89 7.58
N LEU A 168 -11.64 -8.84 7.20
CA LEU A 168 -11.96 -9.91 6.25
C LEU A 168 -12.24 -11.23 6.99
N ASP A 169 -13.11 -12.05 6.42
CA ASP A 169 -13.21 -13.46 6.78
C ASP A 169 -11.94 -14.22 6.34
N ILE A 170 -11.79 -15.44 6.84
CA ILE A 170 -10.59 -16.26 6.64
C ILE A 170 -10.33 -16.52 5.15
N ASP A 171 -11.38 -16.84 4.39
CA ASP A 171 -11.24 -17.20 2.97
C ASP A 171 -10.81 -15.97 2.15
N THR A 172 -11.49 -14.84 2.34
CA THR A 172 -11.15 -13.57 1.67
C THR A 172 -9.76 -13.08 2.08
N SER A 173 -9.38 -13.23 3.37
CA SER A 173 -8.03 -12.92 3.85
C SER A 173 -6.98 -13.75 3.12
N THR A 174 -7.18 -15.06 3.02
CA THR A 174 -6.28 -15.97 2.32
C THR A 174 -6.15 -15.61 0.84
N GLN A 175 -7.26 -15.32 0.16
CA GLN A 175 -7.26 -14.88 -1.24
C GLN A 175 -6.46 -13.59 -1.41
N LEU A 176 -6.65 -12.61 -0.53
CA LEU A 176 -5.92 -11.33 -0.59
C LEU A 176 -4.42 -11.52 -0.35
N VAL A 177 -4.03 -12.31 0.65
CA VAL A 177 -2.62 -12.65 0.92
C VAL A 177 -1.98 -13.29 -0.31
N ASN A 178 -2.63 -14.31 -0.89
CA ASN A 178 -2.14 -15.00 -2.08
C ASN A 178 -1.99 -14.07 -3.28
N LEU A 179 -2.95 -13.18 -3.51
CA LEU A 179 -2.89 -12.17 -4.57
C LEU A 179 -1.67 -11.24 -4.40
N LEU A 180 -1.46 -10.71 -3.19
CA LEU A 180 -0.36 -9.80 -2.89
C LEU A 180 1.01 -10.49 -3.01
N ILE A 181 1.13 -11.73 -2.53
CA ILE A 181 2.37 -12.50 -2.64
C ILE A 181 2.66 -12.90 -4.11
N SER A 182 1.64 -13.26 -4.88
CA SER A 182 1.78 -13.54 -6.31
C SER A 182 2.24 -12.30 -7.07
N TRP A 183 1.66 -11.14 -6.76
CA TRP A 183 2.08 -9.86 -7.32
C TRP A 183 3.54 -9.52 -6.97
N LEU A 184 3.97 -9.74 -5.71
CA LEU A 184 5.35 -9.52 -5.30
C LEU A 184 6.32 -10.42 -6.08
N ARG A 185 5.99 -11.70 -6.21
CA ARG A 185 6.85 -12.71 -6.87
C ARG A 185 6.93 -12.54 -8.39
N ALA A 186 5.96 -11.87 -9.00
CA ALA A 186 5.94 -11.63 -10.44
C ALA A 186 7.04 -10.66 -10.92
N ASP A 187 7.62 -9.86 -10.00
CA ASP A 187 8.71 -8.94 -10.33
C ASP A 187 9.64 -8.80 -9.12
N ALA A 188 10.91 -9.18 -9.30
CA ALA A 188 11.92 -9.17 -8.24
C ALA A 188 12.24 -7.76 -7.68
N GLN A 189 11.84 -6.70 -8.36
CA GLN A 189 12.05 -5.32 -7.93
C GLN A 189 10.97 -4.81 -6.97
N ARG A 190 9.86 -5.52 -6.84
CA ARG A 190 8.75 -5.15 -5.96
C ARG A 190 9.07 -5.44 -4.50
N THR A 191 8.46 -4.69 -3.59
CA THR A 191 8.53 -4.95 -2.15
C THR A 191 7.21 -4.62 -1.46
N LEU A 192 6.95 -5.30 -0.35
CA LEU A 192 5.79 -5.08 0.51
C LEU A 192 6.23 -4.59 1.88
N LEU A 193 5.57 -3.54 2.39
CA LEU A 193 5.54 -3.21 3.82
C LEU A 193 4.13 -3.43 4.33
N TRP A 194 3.97 -4.43 5.20
CA TRP A 194 2.68 -4.89 5.72
C TRP A 194 2.53 -4.52 7.17
N VAL A 195 1.64 -3.58 7.46
CA VAL A 195 1.26 -3.25 8.83
C VAL A 195 0.12 -4.16 9.27
N THR A 196 0.28 -4.82 10.41
CA THR A 196 -0.77 -5.63 11.02
C THR A 196 -0.60 -5.74 12.53
N HIS A 197 -1.69 -5.96 13.24
CA HIS A 197 -1.72 -6.42 14.63
C HIS A 197 -2.04 -7.92 14.74
N ASP A 198 -2.64 -8.53 13.69
CA ASP A 198 -2.79 -9.98 13.55
C ASP A 198 -1.73 -10.50 12.58
N THR A 199 -0.78 -11.26 13.12
CA THR A 199 0.41 -11.71 12.40
C THR A 199 0.29 -13.11 11.82
N LYS A 200 -0.80 -13.84 12.11
CA LYS A 200 -0.92 -15.28 11.80
C LYS A 200 -0.74 -15.59 10.32
N ASP A 201 -1.38 -14.81 9.46
CA ASP A 201 -1.41 -15.09 8.02
C ASP A 201 -0.14 -14.64 7.30
N ILE A 202 0.51 -13.57 7.78
CA ILE A 202 1.62 -12.95 7.07
C ILE A 202 3.00 -13.24 7.66
N MET A 203 3.12 -13.50 8.98
CA MET A 203 4.42 -13.76 9.60
C MET A 203 5.16 -14.96 9.01
N PRO A 204 4.50 -16.07 8.60
CA PRO A 204 5.19 -17.17 7.93
C PRO A 204 5.81 -16.78 6.57
N LEU A 205 5.36 -15.68 5.98
CA LEU A 205 5.80 -15.15 4.69
C LEU A 205 6.74 -13.93 4.83
N ALA A 206 6.92 -13.44 6.07
CA ALA A 206 7.77 -12.28 6.34
C ALA A 206 9.25 -12.63 6.17
N ASN A 207 9.97 -11.78 5.44
CA ASN A 207 11.43 -11.85 5.35
C ASN A 207 12.09 -10.98 6.40
N ARG A 208 11.41 -9.90 6.83
CA ARG A 208 11.90 -8.92 7.80
C ARG A 208 10.77 -8.51 8.73
N HIS A 209 11.13 -8.19 9.97
CA HIS A 209 10.19 -7.70 10.96
C HIS A 209 10.65 -6.34 11.51
N TRP A 210 9.72 -5.39 11.49
CA TRP A 210 9.87 -4.09 12.13
C TRP A 210 8.89 -3.96 13.28
N HIS A 211 9.30 -3.27 14.32
CA HIS A 211 8.43 -2.97 15.45
C HIS A 211 8.37 -1.48 15.71
N MET A 212 7.17 -0.94 15.92
CA MET A 212 6.98 0.46 16.24
C MET A 212 6.34 0.62 17.62
N GLN A 213 7.01 1.39 18.49
CA GLN A 213 6.54 1.69 19.83
C GLN A 213 6.69 3.20 20.11
N ALA A 214 5.59 3.87 20.45
CA ALA A 214 5.57 5.29 20.81
C ALA A 214 6.33 6.20 19.82
N GLY A 215 6.16 5.96 18.51
CA GLY A 215 6.83 6.74 17.46
C GLY A 215 8.28 6.36 17.16
N VAL A 216 8.82 5.34 17.83
CA VAL A 216 10.18 4.83 17.58
C VAL A 216 10.09 3.52 16.81
N LEU A 217 10.82 3.44 15.69
CA LEU A 217 10.93 2.25 14.86
C LEU A 217 12.16 1.44 15.25
N THR A 218 11.98 0.14 15.49
CA THR A 218 13.06 -0.84 15.59
C THR A 218 12.95 -1.78 14.37
N ALA A 219 13.98 -1.84 13.56
CA ALA A 219 14.07 -2.71 12.39
C ALA A 219 15.05 -3.85 12.70
N ASP A 220 14.65 -5.07 12.41
CA ASP A 220 15.56 -6.21 12.45
C ASP A 220 16.63 -6.06 11.36
N SER A 221 17.88 -6.30 11.73
CA SER A 221 19.05 -6.18 10.86
C SER A 221 19.15 -7.31 9.84
#